data_33f4da48880367f6ace38daa108873f2
#
_entry.id   33f4da48880367f6ace38daa108873f2
#
_cell.length_a   1.000
_cell.length_b   1.000
_cell.length_c   1.000
_cell.angle_alpha   90.00
_cell.angle_beta   90.00
_cell.angle_gamma   90.00
#
_symmetry.space_group_name_H-M   'P 1'
#
loop_
_entity.id
_entity.type
_entity.pdbx_description
1 polymer ?
#
loop_
_entity_poly.entity_id
_entity_poly.type
_entity_poly.pdbx_seq_one_letter_code
_entity_poly.pdbx_strand_id
1 'polypeptide(L)' 'MTRYNILRKGKVVFWSVSESELFERLEDYAFEQYVTGEKIEHELTYEPIKEED' A
#
# COMPACT_ATOMS: atom_id res chain seq x y z
N MET A 1 4.16 -15.09 -9.76
CA MET A 1 4.45 -13.76 -9.25
C MET A 1 3.55 -13.42 -8.08
N THR A 2 4.10 -12.84 -7.06
CA THR A 2 3.31 -12.43 -5.90
C THR A 2 2.68 -11.06 -6.16
N ARG A 3 1.41 -10.96 -5.90
CA ARG A 3 0.71 -9.69 -5.95
C ARG A 3 0.30 -9.30 -4.54
N TYR A 4 -0.07 -8.06 -4.36
CA TYR A 4 -0.37 -7.53 -3.04
C TYR A 4 -1.67 -6.75 -3.06
N ASN A 5 -2.38 -6.80 -1.95
CA ASN A 5 -3.47 -5.87 -1.68
C ASN A 5 -2.94 -4.81 -0.74
N ILE A 6 -3.31 -3.58 -0.97
CA ILE A 6 -2.97 -2.47 -0.08
C ILE A 6 -4.20 -2.12 0.73
N LEU A 7 -4.02 -2.07 2.04
CA LEU A 7 -5.10 -1.82 2.97
C LEU A 7 -4.90 -0.51 3.71
N ARG A 8 -5.99 0.12 4.01
CA ARG A 8 -6.02 1.32 4.84
C ARG A 8 -7.11 1.11 5.88
N LYS A 9 -6.76 1.19 7.16
CA LYS A 9 -7.68 0.91 8.27
C LYS A 9 -8.34 -0.47 8.17
N GLY A 10 -7.59 -1.45 7.72
CA GLY A 10 -8.11 -2.81 7.56
C GLY A 10 -8.99 -3.03 6.35
N LYS A 11 -9.17 -2.00 5.51
CA LYS A 11 -9.96 -2.12 4.28
C LYS A 11 -9.06 -2.06 3.07
N VAL A 12 -9.28 -2.96 2.13
CA VAL A 12 -8.50 -3.00 0.90
C VAL A 12 -8.87 -1.80 0.03
N VAL A 13 -7.87 -0.98 -0.29
CA VAL A 13 -8.05 0.19 -1.15
C VAL A 13 -7.47 -0.03 -2.54
N PHE A 14 -6.50 -0.92 -2.68
CA PHE A 14 -5.95 -1.31 -3.97
C PHE A 14 -5.86 -2.82 -4.02
N TRP A 15 -6.28 -3.39 -5.13
CA TRP A 15 -6.37 -4.83 -5.30
C TRP A 15 -5.30 -5.33 -6.26
N SER A 16 -4.65 -6.41 -5.89
CA SER A 16 -3.79 -7.16 -6.81
C SER A 16 -2.76 -6.29 -7.53
N VAL A 17 -2.03 -5.49 -6.76
CA VAL A 17 -0.96 -4.65 -7.32
C VAL A 17 0.35 -5.43 -7.38
N SER A 18 1.19 -5.09 -8.34
CA SER A 18 2.51 -5.67 -8.44
C SER A 18 3.43 -5.12 -7.36
N GLU A 19 4.57 -5.80 -7.14
CA GLU A 19 5.54 -5.35 -6.16
C GLU A 19 6.02 -3.92 -6.45
N SER A 20 6.30 -3.63 -7.72
CA SER A 20 6.73 -2.28 -8.12
C SER A 20 5.67 -1.24 -7.81
N GLU A 21 4.43 -1.54 -8.12
CA GLU A 21 3.32 -0.65 -7.86
C GLU A 21 3.09 -0.46 -6.37
N LEU A 22 3.26 -1.53 -5.59
CA LEU A 22 3.15 -1.47 -4.14
C LEU A 22 4.15 -0.46 -3.57
N PHE A 23 5.42 -0.54 -3.98
CA PHE A 23 6.44 0.39 -3.52
C PHE A 23 6.14 1.82 -3.93
N GLU A 24 5.67 2.01 -5.16
CA GLU A 24 5.29 3.34 -5.64
C GLU A 24 4.20 3.96 -4.78
N ARG A 25 3.18 3.19 -4.47
CA ARG A 25 2.07 3.67 -3.63
C ARG A 25 2.52 4.00 -2.21
N LEU A 26 3.37 3.15 -1.65
CA LEU A 26 3.89 3.38 -0.31
C LEU A 26 4.81 4.61 -0.26
N GLU A 27 5.60 4.82 -1.30
CA GLU A 27 6.46 6.00 -1.39
C GLU A 27 5.65 7.28 -1.49
N ASP A 28 4.63 7.28 -2.31
CA ASP A 28 3.73 8.44 -2.47
C ASP A 28 3.08 8.80 -1.15
N TYR A 29 2.63 7.81 -0.41
CA TYR A 29 2.02 8.00 0.88
C TYR A 29 3.01 8.61 1.88
N ALA A 30 4.22 8.07 1.94
CA ALA A 30 5.26 8.59 2.82
C ALA A 30 5.64 10.03 2.45
N PHE A 31 5.69 10.31 1.16
CA PHE A 31 6.00 11.64 0.66
C PHE A 31 4.92 12.65 1.06
N GLU A 32 3.66 12.27 0.94
CA GLU A 32 2.56 13.13 1.37
C GLU A 32 2.65 13.47 2.86
N GLN A 33 2.93 12.46 3.68
CA GLN A 33 3.10 12.68 5.12
C GLN A 33 4.23 13.67 5.40
N TYR A 34 5.32 13.54 4.65
CA TYR A 34 6.47 14.40 4.83
C TYR A 34 6.17 15.84 4.46
N VAL A 35 5.46 16.04 3.34
CA VAL A 35 5.15 17.38 2.84
C VAL A 35 4.13 18.09 3.71
N THR A 36 3.10 17.38 4.16
CA THR A 36 2.06 17.99 4.98
C THR A 36 2.47 18.17 6.43
N GLY A 37 3.45 17.40 6.88
CA GLY A 37 3.87 17.45 8.28
C GLY A 37 2.82 16.91 9.23
N GLU A 38 1.72 16.43 8.73
CA GLU A 38 0.68 15.85 9.55
C GLU A 38 0.93 14.36 9.75
N LYS A 39 0.83 13.94 11.00
CA LYS A 39 0.88 12.53 11.31
C LYS A 39 -0.45 11.93 10.86
N ILE A 40 -0.45 11.27 9.74
CA ILE A 40 -1.65 10.59 9.27
C ILE A 40 -1.85 9.36 10.17
N GLU A 41 -2.99 9.32 10.85
CA GLU A 41 -3.32 8.26 11.79
C GLU A 41 -3.54 6.91 11.13
N HIS A 42 -3.51 6.85 9.81
CA HIS A 42 -3.85 5.64 9.07
C HIS A 42 -2.71 5.19 8.20
N GLU A 43 -1.91 4.29 8.74
CA GLU A 43 -0.83 3.70 7.98
C GLU A 43 -1.39 2.77 6.90
N LEU A 44 -0.78 2.85 5.73
CA LEU A 44 -1.05 1.87 4.70
C LEU A 44 -0.35 0.57 5.07
N THR A 45 -1.08 -0.51 4.96
CA THR A 45 -0.54 -1.85 5.14
C THR A 45 -0.73 -2.63 3.86
N TYR A 46 -0.10 -3.78 3.77
CA TYR A 46 -0.24 -4.62 2.60
C TYR A 46 -0.25 -6.08 3.01
N GLU A 47 -0.87 -6.89 2.17
CA GLU A 47 -0.85 -8.34 2.36
C GLU A 47 -0.53 -9.04 1.05
N PRO A 48 0.30 -10.06 1.06
CA PRO A 48 0.63 -10.79 -0.16
C PRO A 48 -0.52 -11.69 -0.57
N ILE A 49 -0.75 -11.76 -1.88
CA ILE A 49 -1.73 -12.65 -2.46
C ILE A 49 -0.96 -13.73 -3.20
N LYS A 50 -1.15 -14.97 -2.82
CA LYS A 50 -0.55 -16.07 -3.57
C LYS A 50 -1.43 -16.39 -4.75
N GLU A 51 -0.91 -16.14 -5.94
CA GLU A 51 -1.55 -16.64 -7.13
C GLU A 51 -1.11 -18.08 -7.34
N GLU A 52 -2.05 -18.97 -7.28
CA GLU A 52 -1.78 -20.35 -7.67
C GLU A 52 -1.98 -20.47 -9.17
N ASP A 53 -0.94 -20.85 -9.83
CA ASP A 53 -1.01 -21.16 -11.25
C ASP A 53 -1.65 -22.54 -11.45
#